data_edeec7a2a776bbd415b16d17625978ca
#
_entry.id   edeec7a2a776bbd415b16d17625978ca
#
_cell.length_a   1.000
_cell.length_b   1.000
_cell.length_c   1.000
_cell.angle_alpha   90.00
_cell.angle_beta   90.00
_cell.angle_gamma   90.00
#
_symmetry.space_group_name_H-M   'P 1'
#
loop_
_entity.id
_entity.type
_entity.pdbx_description
1 polymer ?
#
loop_
_entity_poly.entity_id
_entity_poly.type
_entity_poly.pdbx_seq_one_letter_code
_entity_poly.pdbx_strand_id
1 'polypeptide(L)'
;MMNDKRIGLALSGGGYRAAAYHIGTLRALNKLGVLKDVDVISSVSGGSILAAYYALHKENYNEFEKGFIDRLQKGVLNSSIIYGIAVLAIILSLATLISFILYQIGICSGICVGVGFMVFIGLIVFVVSKSFTILPISKLVSEQYDKVFFSQAALSDFPEEPMLSINATNIATQQIFSFSKNSIGEYAYMLLNGKSLFDATHFPIADAVMASSCVPYGFTPVTIGEKFRKGKLSYCRYGSFI
;
A
#
# COMPACT_ATOMS: atom_id res chain seq x y z
N MET A 1 1.04 -39.80 -19.38
CA MET A 1 1.86 -38.72 -18.76
C MET A 1 1.00 -37.49 -18.77
N MET A 2 0.33 -37.18 -17.67
CA MET A 2 -0.38 -35.89 -17.53
C MET A 2 0.68 -34.79 -17.47
N ASN A 3 0.55 -33.83 -18.37
CA ASN A 3 1.46 -32.71 -18.46
C ASN A 3 1.15 -31.75 -17.27
N ASP A 4 1.86 -31.93 -16.19
CA ASP A 4 1.67 -31.19 -14.93
C ASP A 4 2.22 -29.74 -15.04
N LYS A 5 1.74 -29.04 -16.07
CA LYS A 5 2.12 -27.65 -16.31
C LYS A 5 1.29 -26.76 -15.42
N ARG A 6 1.93 -26.16 -14.43
CA ARG A 6 1.33 -25.10 -13.60
C ARG A 6 1.28 -23.79 -14.35
N ILE A 7 0.17 -23.07 -14.21
CA ILE A 7 -0.03 -21.75 -14.82
C ILE A 7 0.15 -20.68 -13.75
N GLY A 8 1.19 -19.85 -13.93
CA GLY A 8 1.43 -18.69 -13.09
C GLY A 8 1.03 -17.40 -13.79
N LEU A 9 0.35 -16.51 -13.07
CA LEU A 9 -0.02 -15.18 -13.53
C LEU A 9 0.74 -14.11 -12.75
N ALA A 10 1.45 -13.24 -13.45
CA ALA A 10 2.15 -12.10 -12.84
C ALA A 10 1.42 -10.79 -13.16
N LEU A 11 1.04 -10.04 -12.12
CA LEU A 11 0.37 -8.75 -12.23
C LEU A 11 1.31 -7.64 -11.78
N SER A 12 1.73 -6.80 -12.73
CA SER A 12 2.72 -5.74 -12.50
C SER A 12 2.17 -4.56 -11.73
N GLY A 13 3.08 -3.75 -11.17
CA GLY A 13 2.77 -2.48 -10.54
C GLY A 13 2.46 -1.37 -11.54
N GLY A 14 1.98 -0.24 -11.02
CA GLY A 14 1.65 0.97 -11.78
C GLY A 14 0.40 1.70 -11.27
N GLY A 15 0.07 1.53 -9.99
CA GLY A 15 -1.07 2.16 -9.33
C GLY A 15 -2.40 1.76 -9.98
N TYR A 16 -3.37 2.66 -9.97
CA TYR A 16 -4.70 2.43 -10.55
C TYR A 16 -4.68 2.13 -12.06
N ARG A 17 -3.69 2.64 -12.80
CA ARG A 17 -3.56 2.34 -14.23
C ARG A 17 -3.25 0.87 -14.48
N ALA A 18 -2.36 0.28 -13.66
CA ALA A 18 -2.06 -1.14 -13.74
C ALA A 18 -3.29 -1.98 -13.36
N ALA A 19 -4.00 -1.61 -12.30
CA ALA A 19 -5.23 -2.28 -11.89
C ALA A 19 -6.29 -2.26 -13.02
N ALA A 20 -6.47 -1.11 -13.68
CA ALA A 20 -7.38 -0.96 -14.82
C ALA A 20 -6.92 -1.76 -16.05
N TYR A 21 -5.63 -1.83 -16.31
CA TYR A 21 -5.07 -2.65 -17.40
C TYR A 21 -5.28 -4.14 -17.15
N HIS A 22 -4.94 -4.58 -15.94
CA HIS A 22 -5.00 -5.99 -15.59
C HIS A 22 -6.41 -6.55 -15.48
N ILE A 23 -7.43 -5.73 -15.21
CA ILE A 23 -8.81 -6.23 -15.30
C ILE A 23 -9.16 -6.63 -16.74
N GLY A 24 -8.62 -5.92 -17.74
CA GLY A 24 -8.70 -6.32 -19.14
C GLY A 24 -7.98 -7.65 -19.42
N THR A 25 -6.83 -7.86 -18.80
CA THR A 25 -6.07 -9.11 -18.86
C THR A 25 -6.88 -10.28 -18.27
N LEU A 26 -7.43 -10.12 -17.05
CA LEU A 26 -8.26 -11.16 -16.43
C LEU A 26 -9.51 -11.44 -17.25
N ARG A 27 -10.14 -10.41 -17.85
CA ARG A 27 -11.27 -10.58 -18.77
C ARG A 27 -10.91 -11.43 -19.97
N ALA A 28 -9.76 -11.18 -20.59
CA ALA A 28 -9.29 -11.97 -21.72
C ALA A 28 -9.02 -13.42 -21.33
N LEU A 29 -8.32 -13.64 -20.22
CA LEU A 29 -8.04 -14.99 -19.70
C LEU A 29 -9.32 -15.75 -19.32
N ASN A 30 -10.30 -15.06 -18.74
CA ASN A 30 -11.60 -15.65 -18.42
C ASN A 30 -12.35 -16.07 -19.68
N LYS A 31 -12.39 -15.23 -20.71
CA LYS A 31 -13.02 -15.57 -22.01
C LYS A 31 -12.37 -16.73 -22.71
N LEU A 32 -11.05 -16.88 -22.55
CA LEU A 32 -10.28 -18.00 -23.09
C LEU A 32 -10.41 -19.28 -22.24
N GLY A 33 -11.07 -19.22 -21.08
CA GLY A 33 -11.19 -20.33 -20.16
C GLY A 33 -9.90 -20.69 -19.41
N VAL A 34 -8.84 -19.87 -19.52
CA VAL A 34 -7.53 -20.12 -18.90
C VAL A 34 -7.50 -19.65 -17.44
N LEU A 35 -8.29 -18.60 -17.09
CA LEU A 35 -8.25 -18.00 -15.75
C LEU A 35 -8.57 -19.00 -14.62
N LYS A 36 -9.44 -19.94 -14.86
CA LYS A 36 -9.82 -21.02 -13.90
C LYS A 36 -8.69 -22.02 -13.63
N ASP A 37 -7.75 -22.13 -14.57
CA ASP A 37 -6.63 -23.08 -14.52
C ASP A 37 -5.33 -22.41 -14.00
N VAL A 38 -5.43 -21.16 -13.50
CA VAL A 38 -4.31 -20.45 -12.89
C VAL A 38 -4.06 -20.98 -11.48
N ASP A 39 -2.87 -21.52 -11.25
CA ASP A 39 -2.46 -22.09 -9.96
C ASP A 39 -1.90 -21.03 -9.00
N VAL A 40 -1.18 -20.03 -9.54
CA VAL A 40 -0.48 -19.03 -8.74
C VAL A 40 -0.64 -17.64 -9.35
N ILE A 41 -0.94 -16.66 -8.51
CA ILE A 41 -0.92 -15.24 -8.87
C ILE A 41 0.14 -14.54 -8.05
N SER A 42 1.12 -13.93 -8.72
CA SER A 42 2.13 -13.07 -8.13
C SER A 42 1.84 -11.61 -8.50
N SER A 43 1.83 -10.72 -7.52
CA SER A 43 1.36 -9.36 -7.75
C SER A 43 2.21 -8.31 -7.04
N VAL A 44 2.24 -7.09 -7.62
CA VAL A 44 2.92 -5.92 -7.08
C VAL A 44 2.02 -4.68 -7.23
N SER A 45 1.94 -3.84 -6.19
CA SER A 45 1.28 -2.52 -6.21
C SER A 45 -0.16 -2.56 -6.74
N GLY A 46 -0.48 -1.80 -7.79
CA GLY A 46 -1.81 -1.80 -8.41
C GLY A 46 -2.30 -3.17 -8.85
N GLY A 47 -1.38 -4.06 -9.29
CA GLY A 47 -1.70 -5.46 -9.55
C GLY A 47 -2.14 -6.20 -8.30
N SER A 48 -1.61 -5.85 -7.12
CA SER A 48 -1.99 -6.47 -5.84
C SER A 48 -3.40 -6.08 -5.40
N ILE A 49 -3.84 -4.86 -5.70
CA ILE A 49 -5.23 -4.44 -5.43
C ILE A 49 -6.21 -5.35 -6.17
N LEU A 50 -5.97 -5.53 -7.48
CA LEU A 50 -6.81 -6.37 -8.32
C LEU A 50 -6.72 -7.84 -7.93
N ALA A 51 -5.50 -8.36 -7.73
CA ALA A 51 -5.27 -9.76 -7.39
C ALA A 51 -5.97 -10.16 -6.10
N ALA A 52 -5.83 -9.32 -5.05
CA ALA A 52 -6.46 -9.55 -3.76
C ALA A 52 -8.00 -9.49 -3.86
N TYR A 53 -8.53 -8.49 -4.59
CA TYR A 53 -9.97 -8.38 -4.79
C TYR A 53 -10.52 -9.55 -5.62
N TYR A 54 -9.79 -10.01 -6.66
CA TYR A 54 -10.16 -11.19 -7.43
C TYR A 54 -10.18 -12.45 -6.56
N ALA A 55 -9.16 -12.67 -5.75
CA ALA A 55 -9.08 -13.85 -4.88
C ALA A 55 -10.28 -13.94 -3.91
N LEU A 56 -10.75 -12.80 -3.39
CA LEU A 56 -11.92 -12.75 -2.50
C LEU A 56 -13.27 -12.94 -3.22
N HIS A 57 -13.33 -12.70 -4.54
CA HIS A 57 -14.61 -12.67 -5.28
C HIS A 57 -14.58 -13.58 -6.52
N LYS A 58 -13.72 -14.59 -6.56
CA LYS A 58 -13.48 -15.43 -7.74
C LYS A 58 -14.69 -16.28 -8.17
N GLU A 59 -15.62 -16.54 -7.27
CA GLU A 59 -16.77 -17.43 -7.51
C GLU A 59 -17.65 -16.97 -8.67
N ASN A 60 -17.82 -15.65 -8.81
CA ASN A 60 -18.60 -15.06 -9.90
C ASN A 60 -17.80 -13.95 -10.59
N TYR A 61 -17.20 -14.30 -11.74
CA TYR A 61 -16.36 -13.37 -12.49
C TYR A 61 -17.07 -12.07 -12.88
N ASN A 62 -18.35 -12.13 -13.25
CA ASN A 62 -19.11 -10.93 -13.67
C ASN A 62 -19.36 -9.97 -12.51
N GLU A 63 -19.65 -10.50 -11.34
CA GLU A 63 -19.82 -9.70 -10.11
C GLU A 63 -18.49 -9.11 -9.66
N PHE A 64 -17.41 -9.93 -9.70
CA PHE A 64 -16.05 -9.45 -9.45
C PHE A 64 -15.71 -8.27 -10.35
N GLU A 65 -15.85 -8.43 -11.67
CA GLU A 65 -15.45 -7.42 -12.63
C GLU A 65 -16.22 -6.12 -12.44
N LYS A 66 -17.55 -6.19 -12.36
CA LYS A 66 -18.40 -5.03 -12.13
C LYS A 66 -18.10 -4.36 -10.79
N GLY A 67 -18.02 -5.14 -9.72
CA GLY A 67 -17.73 -4.65 -8.38
C GLY A 67 -16.36 -3.98 -8.27
N PHE A 68 -15.34 -4.51 -8.97
CA PHE A 68 -14.02 -3.91 -9.00
C PHE A 68 -14.00 -2.58 -9.76
N ILE A 69 -14.62 -2.52 -10.93
CA ILE A 69 -14.70 -1.29 -11.73
C ILE A 69 -15.43 -0.18 -10.97
N ASP A 70 -16.55 -0.48 -10.33
CA ASP A 70 -17.32 0.48 -9.54
C ASP A 70 -16.50 1.04 -8.38
N ARG A 71 -15.70 0.20 -7.71
CA ARG A 71 -14.81 0.62 -6.63
C ARG A 71 -13.61 1.40 -7.12
N LEU A 72 -13.04 1.00 -8.26
CA LEU A 72 -11.93 1.71 -8.88
C LEU A 72 -12.31 3.14 -9.25
N GLN A 73 -13.55 3.36 -9.74
CA GLN A 73 -14.07 4.68 -10.07
C GLN A 73 -14.26 5.59 -8.85
N LYS A 74 -14.65 5.01 -7.70
CA LYS A 74 -14.78 5.76 -6.44
C LYS A 74 -13.47 6.34 -5.94
N GLY A 75 -12.35 5.71 -6.28
CA GLY A 75 -10.99 6.15 -5.98
C GLY A 75 -10.69 6.22 -4.48
N VAL A 76 -9.53 5.76 -4.10
CA VAL A 76 -9.04 5.83 -2.70
C VAL A 76 -8.32 7.16 -2.43
N LEU A 77 -7.74 7.76 -3.49
CA LEU A 77 -6.89 8.94 -3.36
C LEU A 77 -7.66 10.24 -3.07
N ASN A 78 -8.95 10.33 -3.39
CA ASN A 78 -9.71 11.57 -3.20
C ASN A 78 -9.71 12.05 -1.74
N SER A 79 -9.90 11.16 -0.78
CA SER A 79 -9.86 11.52 0.65
C SER A 79 -8.46 11.92 1.09
N SER A 80 -7.43 11.18 0.66
CA SER A 80 -6.03 11.47 1.02
C SER A 80 -5.52 12.77 0.41
N ILE A 81 -5.93 13.11 -0.81
CA ILE A 81 -5.62 14.38 -1.46
C ILE A 81 -6.29 15.54 -0.70
N ILE A 82 -7.55 15.38 -0.32
CA ILE A 82 -8.29 16.41 0.45
C ILE A 82 -7.58 16.69 1.79
N TYR A 83 -7.14 15.65 2.51
CA TYR A 83 -6.37 15.82 3.74
C TYR A 83 -5.03 16.54 3.49
N GLY A 84 -4.31 16.18 2.43
CA GLY A 84 -3.06 16.85 2.06
C GLY A 84 -3.27 18.34 1.74
N ILE A 85 -4.30 18.67 0.98
CA ILE A 85 -4.69 20.05 0.66
C ILE A 85 -5.10 20.81 1.92
N ALA A 86 -5.88 20.19 2.82
CA ALA A 86 -6.31 20.81 4.07
C ALA A 86 -5.11 21.13 4.97
N VAL A 87 -4.17 20.23 5.13
CA VAL A 87 -2.93 20.45 5.90
C VAL A 87 -2.12 21.60 5.29
N LEU A 88 -1.94 21.62 3.97
CA LEU A 88 -1.25 22.69 3.28
C LEU A 88 -1.96 24.06 3.48
N ALA A 89 -3.28 24.08 3.39
CA ALA A 89 -4.07 25.29 3.63
C ALA A 89 -3.93 25.83 5.07
N ILE A 90 -3.89 24.93 6.06
CA ILE A 90 -3.66 25.31 7.47
C ILE A 90 -2.27 25.91 7.64
N ILE A 91 -1.24 25.32 7.05
CA ILE A 91 0.14 25.83 7.13
C ILE A 91 0.22 27.23 6.49
N LEU A 92 -0.37 27.41 5.31
CA LEU A 92 -0.40 28.70 4.63
C LEU A 92 -1.14 29.76 5.43
N SER A 93 -2.29 29.44 6.05
CA SER A 93 -3.06 30.38 6.87
C SER A 93 -2.32 30.78 8.15
N LEU A 94 -1.62 29.85 8.80
CA LEU A 94 -0.78 30.15 9.96
C LEU A 94 0.40 31.07 9.58
N ALA A 95 1.06 30.82 8.46
CA ALA A 95 2.17 31.62 7.98
C ALA A 95 1.71 33.07 7.65
N THR A 96 0.55 33.21 7.00
CA THR A 96 -0.03 34.55 6.71
C THR A 96 -0.44 35.27 7.98
N LEU A 97 -1.01 34.58 8.97
CA LEU A 97 -1.38 35.17 10.26
C LEU A 97 -0.15 35.68 11.02
N ILE A 98 0.91 34.87 11.07
CA ILE A 98 2.18 35.28 11.71
C ILE A 98 2.76 36.52 11.00
N SER A 99 2.80 36.52 9.67
CA SER A 99 3.29 37.67 8.90
C SER A 99 2.47 38.91 9.15
N PHE A 100 1.15 38.80 9.27
CA PHE A 100 0.24 39.91 9.57
C PHE A 100 0.49 40.46 10.98
N ILE A 101 0.66 39.62 11.99
CA ILE A 101 0.95 40.02 13.37
C ILE A 101 2.28 40.78 13.43
N LEU A 102 3.33 40.29 12.77
CA LEU A 102 4.63 40.93 12.71
C LEU A 102 4.56 42.33 12.04
N TYR A 103 3.72 42.48 11.00
CA TYR A 103 3.45 43.76 10.36
C TYR A 103 2.78 44.77 11.31
N GLN A 104 1.76 44.33 12.08
CA GLN A 104 1.03 45.17 13.03
C GLN A 104 1.89 45.67 14.21
N ILE A 105 2.87 44.91 14.64
CA ILE A 105 3.78 45.26 15.74
C ILE A 105 4.83 46.30 15.29
N GLY A 106 4.81 46.74 14.02
CA GLY A 106 5.71 47.77 13.50
C GLY A 106 7.18 47.38 13.43
N ILE A 107 7.47 46.07 13.58
CA ILE A 107 8.84 45.53 13.48
C ILE A 107 9.26 45.40 11.99
N CYS A 108 8.47 45.92 11.08
CA CYS A 108 8.65 45.66 9.67
C CYS A 108 9.31 46.80 8.90
N SER A 109 10.56 46.63 8.65
CA SER A 109 11.23 46.99 7.40
C SER A 109 11.67 45.69 6.72
N GLY A 110 12.23 45.65 5.52
CA GLY A 110 12.52 44.45 4.72
C GLY A 110 13.15 43.26 5.43
N ILE A 111 13.73 43.41 6.60
CA ILE A 111 14.29 42.37 7.45
C ILE A 111 13.20 41.39 7.91
N CYS A 112 12.01 41.86 8.26
CA CYS A 112 10.92 40.99 8.76
C CYS A 112 10.30 40.15 7.67
N VAL A 113 10.25 40.66 6.43
CA VAL A 113 9.80 39.86 5.28
C VAL A 113 10.81 38.71 5.03
N GLY A 114 12.12 39.00 5.16
CA GLY A 114 13.17 38.00 5.04
C GLY A 114 13.10 36.93 6.12
N VAL A 115 12.92 37.34 7.38
CA VAL A 115 12.77 36.41 8.52
C VAL A 115 11.50 35.56 8.37
N GLY A 116 10.37 36.17 7.99
CA GLY A 116 9.11 35.46 7.74
C GLY A 116 9.26 34.40 6.65
N PHE A 117 9.96 34.74 5.57
CA PHE A 117 10.24 33.79 4.46
C PHE A 117 11.17 32.66 4.91
N MET A 118 12.21 32.92 5.68
CA MET A 118 13.09 31.90 6.24
C MET A 118 12.37 30.97 7.23
N VAL A 119 11.51 31.52 8.08
CA VAL A 119 10.66 30.71 8.98
C VAL A 119 9.69 29.85 8.16
N PHE A 120 9.09 30.40 7.11
CA PHE A 120 8.21 29.64 6.21
C PHE A 120 8.93 28.48 5.51
N ILE A 121 10.12 28.72 4.95
CA ILE A 121 10.94 27.65 4.36
C ILE A 121 11.34 26.62 5.43
N GLY A 122 11.78 27.06 6.60
CA GLY A 122 12.12 26.18 7.71
C GLY A 122 10.94 25.30 8.14
N LEU A 123 9.74 25.85 8.17
CA LEU A 123 8.50 25.12 8.50
C LEU A 123 8.14 24.11 7.42
N ILE A 124 8.28 24.47 6.14
CA ILE A 124 8.10 23.53 5.03
C ILE A 124 9.09 22.39 5.14
N VAL A 125 10.38 22.68 5.31
CA VAL A 125 11.44 21.66 5.47
C VAL A 125 11.15 20.78 6.69
N PHE A 126 10.73 21.37 7.81
CA PHE A 126 10.34 20.62 9.01
C PHE A 126 9.14 19.69 8.77
N VAL A 127 8.08 20.22 8.14
CA VAL A 127 6.88 19.44 7.81
C VAL A 127 7.22 18.32 6.83
N VAL A 128 7.99 18.59 5.77
CA VAL A 128 8.42 17.59 4.81
C VAL A 128 9.31 16.53 5.48
N SER A 129 10.27 16.96 6.31
CA SER A 129 11.17 16.04 7.04
C SER A 129 10.44 15.18 8.06
N LYS A 130 9.37 15.72 8.68
CA LYS A 130 8.59 15.04 9.72
C LYS A 130 7.28 14.45 9.21
N SER A 131 6.90 14.69 7.95
CA SER A 131 5.66 14.14 7.37
C SER A 131 5.63 12.62 7.45
N PHE A 132 6.75 11.97 7.26
CA PHE A 132 6.90 10.52 7.40
C PHE A 132 6.74 10.01 8.85
N THR A 133 6.88 10.88 9.83
CA THR A 133 6.76 10.51 11.26
C THR A 133 5.42 10.98 11.85
N ILE A 134 4.92 12.13 11.43
CA ILE A 134 3.75 12.79 12.01
C ILE A 134 2.46 12.38 11.27
N LEU A 135 2.54 12.19 9.94
CA LEU A 135 1.40 11.80 9.11
C LEU A 135 1.64 10.39 8.57
N PRO A 136 1.05 9.37 9.19
CA PRO A 136 1.16 7.98 8.70
C PRO A 136 0.28 7.80 7.44
N ILE A 137 0.73 8.38 6.31
CA ILE A 137 -0.01 8.40 5.05
C ILE A 137 -0.37 6.98 4.61
N SER A 138 0.55 6.03 4.76
CA SER A 138 0.31 4.64 4.39
C SER A 138 -0.82 4.02 5.21
N LYS A 139 -0.94 4.35 6.50
CA LYS A 139 -2.03 3.87 7.34
C LYS A 139 -3.38 4.43 6.88
N LEU A 140 -3.44 5.73 6.56
CA LEU A 140 -4.66 6.35 6.04
C LEU A 140 -5.07 5.74 4.70
N VAL A 141 -4.12 5.47 3.81
CA VAL A 141 -4.38 4.83 2.51
C VAL A 141 -4.78 3.37 2.70
N SER A 142 -4.14 2.63 3.61
CA SER A 142 -4.52 1.26 3.95
C SER A 142 -5.96 1.18 4.47
N GLU A 143 -6.35 2.09 5.37
CA GLU A 143 -7.73 2.17 5.86
C GLU A 143 -8.74 2.47 4.73
N GLN A 144 -8.34 3.24 3.71
CA GLN A 144 -9.20 3.47 2.55
C GLN A 144 -9.25 2.24 1.63
N TYR A 145 -8.12 1.54 1.41
CA TYR A 145 -8.14 0.26 0.70
C TYR A 145 -9.07 -0.74 1.37
N ASP A 146 -9.01 -0.81 2.70
CA ASP A 146 -9.88 -1.69 3.47
C ASP A 146 -11.37 -1.35 3.25
N LYS A 147 -11.74 -0.08 3.44
CA LYS A 147 -13.13 0.39 3.28
C LYS A 147 -13.67 0.20 1.86
N VAL A 148 -12.83 0.41 0.84
CA VAL A 148 -13.26 0.40 -0.55
C VAL A 148 -13.24 -1.01 -1.12
N PHE A 149 -12.21 -1.81 -0.84
CA PHE A 149 -11.97 -3.08 -1.53
C PHE A 149 -12.10 -4.32 -0.64
N PHE A 150 -11.68 -4.28 0.63
CA PHE A 150 -11.43 -5.50 1.39
C PHE A 150 -12.36 -5.73 2.59
N SER A 151 -13.04 -4.71 3.09
CA SER A 151 -14.06 -4.84 4.16
C SER A 151 -13.58 -5.63 5.40
N GLN A 152 -12.38 -5.31 5.88
CA GLN A 152 -11.68 -5.92 7.02
C GLN A 152 -11.23 -7.37 6.80
N ALA A 153 -11.10 -7.81 5.55
CA ALA A 153 -10.60 -9.14 5.24
C ALA A 153 -9.12 -9.31 5.63
N ALA A 154 -8.78 -10.50 6.11
CA ALA A 154 -7.43 -10.93 6.46
C ALA A 154 -6.83 -11.85 5.39
N LEU A 155 -5.51 -12.06 5.42
CA LEU A 155 -4.85 -12.97 4.48
C LEU A 155 -5.39 -14.41 4.56
N SER A 156 -5.87 -14.84 5.74
CA SER A 156 -6.52 -16.15 5.91
C SER A 156 -7.79 -16.34 5.09
N ASP A 157 -8.44 -15.24 4.69
CA ASP A 157 -9.68 -15.30 3.91
C ASP A 157 -9.42 -15.58 2.41
N PHE A 158 -8.16 -15.54 1.97
CA PHE A 158 -7.83 -15.95 0.62
C PHE A 158 -8.14 -17.45 0.39
N PRO A 159 -8.58 -17.84 -0.81
CA PRO A 159 -8.72 -19.23 -1.18
C PRO A 159 -7.37 -19.96 -1.17
N GLU A 160 -7.39 -21.28 -1.20
CA GLU A 160 -6.15 -22.06 -1.38
C GLU A 160 -5.66 -21.95 -2.84
N GLU A 161 -6.57 -21.95 -3.78
CA GLU A 161 -6.29 -21.83 -5.21
C GLU A 161 -7.13 -20.70 -5.85
N PRO A 162 -6.52 -19.88 -6.71
CA PRO A 162 -5.07 -19.77 -6.96
C PRO A 162 -4.31 -19.27 -5.73
N MET A 163 -3.10 -19.80 -5.51
CA MET A 163 -2.23 -19.28 -4.46
C MET A 163 -1.84 -17.82 -4.77
N LEU A 164 -2.21 -16.91 -3.90
CA LEU A 164 -1.88 -15.48 -4.09
C LEU A 164 -0.62 -15.10 -3.30
N SER A 165 0.31 -14.44 -3.99
CA SER A 165 1.48 -13.80 -3.41
C SER A 165 1.47 -12.30 -3.70
N ILE A 166 1.30 -11.49 -2.66
CA ILE A 166 1.45 -10.03 -2.71
C ILE A 166 2.90 -9.71 -2.34
N ASN A 167 3.63 -9.07 -3.26
CA ASN A 167 5.06 -8.83 -3.06
C ASN A 167 5.35 -7.38 -2.75
N ALA A 168 6.26 -7.17 -1.80
CA ALA A 168 6.83 -5.89 -1.41
C ALA A 168 8.35 -6.03 -1.27
N THR A 169 9.04 -4.94 -0.96
CA THR A 169 10.48 -4.96 -0.65
C THR A 169 10.69 -4.66 0.82
N ASN A 170 11.45 -5.48 1.51
CA ASN A 170 11.93 -5.15 2.86
C ASN A 170 13.05 -4.11 2.75
N ILE A 171 12.83 -2.93 3.33
CA ILE A 171 13.79 -1.80 3.24
C ILE A 171 15.14 -2.16 3.84
N ALA A 172 15.13 -2.93 4.92
CA ALA A 172 16.34 -3.20 5.67
C ALA A 172 17.26 -4.22 5.00
N THR A 173 16.65 -5.25 4.38
CA THR A 173 17.40 -6.34 3.75
C THR A 173 17.44 -6.21 2.23
N GLN A 174 16.64 -5.32 1.65
CA GLN A 174 16.46 -5.13 0.20
C GLN A 174 16.01 -6.41 -0.52
N GLN A 175 15.42 -7.34 0.23
CA GLN A 175 14.91 -8.61 -0.29
C GLN A 175 13.42 -8.54 -0.58
N ILE A 176 12.98 -9.43 -1.49
CA ILE A 176 11.56 -9.63 -1.78
C ILE A 176 10.88 -10.17 -0.51
N PHE A 177 9.84 -9.49 -0.11
CA PHE A 177 8.98 -9.87 1.00
C PHE A 177 7.58 -10.18 0.50
N SER A 178 7.08 -11.36 0.83
CA SER A 178 5.82 -11.86 0.29
C SER A 178 4.77 -12.04 1.39
N PHE A 179 3.54 -11.67 1.05
CA PHE A 179 2.35 -11.89 1.86
C PHE A 179 1.45 -12.87 1.13
N SER A 180 1.13 -13.98 1.77
CA SER A 180 0.21 -15.00 1.26
C SER A 180 -0.69 -15.51 2.37
N LYS A 181 -1.69 -16.32 2.03
CA LYS A 181 -2.66 -16.89 2.99
C LYS A 181 -2.00 -17.48 4.24
N ASN A 182 -0.97 -18.29 4.04
CA ASN A 182 -0.37 -19.10 5.10
C ASN A 182 1.01 -18.62 5.54
N SER A 183 1.58 -17.62 4.84
CA SER A 183 2.95 -17.21 5.10
C SER A 183 3.19 -15.73 4.84
N ILE A 184 3.95 -15.12 5.73
CA ILE A 184 4.47 -13.77 5.59
C ILE A 184 5.97 -13.82 5.89
N GLY A 185 6.79 -13.31 4.98
CA GLY A 185 8.24 -13.27 5.19
C GLY A 185 9.04 -13.03 3.92
N GLU A 186 10.35 -13.00 4.09
CA GLU A 186 11.27 -12.95 2.95
C GLU A 186 11.24 -14.28 2.20
N TYR A 187 11.04 -14.19 0.90
CA TYR A 187 10.92 -15.37 0.05
C TYR A 187 12.14 -16.31 0.18
N ALA A 188 13.33 -15.74 0.15
CA ALA A 188 14.57 -16.53 0.29
C ALA A 188 14.66 -17.24 1.65
N TYR A 189 14.27 -16.57 2.74
CA TYR A 189 14.27 -17.16 4.08
C TYR A 189 13.24 -18.27 4.20
N MET A 190 12.03 -18.08 3.68
CA MET A 190 10.97 -19.07 3.70
C MET A 190 11.34 -20.32 2.88
N LEU A 191 12.00 -20.13 1.73
CA LEU A 191 12.47 -21.20 0.88
C LEU A 191 13.52 -22.07 1.59
N LEU A 192 14.47 -21.44 2.30
CA LEU A 192 15.56 -22.17 2.97
C LEU A 192 15.11 -22.85 4.27
N ASN A 193 14.22 -22.22 5.03
CA ASN A 193 13.87 -22.65 6.38
C ASN A 193 12.48 -23.32 6.47
N GLY A 194 11.66 -23.24 5.43
CA GLY A 194 10.30 -23.79 5.42
C GLY A 194 9.35 -23.16 6.45
N LYS A 195 9.70 -21.99 6.99
CA LYS A 195 8.95 -21.34 8.07
C LYS A 195 8.61 -19.89 7.71
N SER A 196 7.38 -19.51 8.00
CA SER A 196 6.95 -18.10 7.95
C SER A 196 7.52 -17.31 9.14
N LEU A 197 7.98 -16.09 8.87
CA LEU A 197 8.50 -15.17 9.90
C LEU A 197 7.39 -14.57 10.76
N PHE A 198 6.20 -14.42 10.19
CA PHE A 198 5.07 -13.76 10.82
C PHE A 198 3.80 -14.60 10.70
N ASP A 199 2.83 -14.31 11.55
CA ASP A 199 1.51 -14.92 11.51
C ASP A 199 0.62 -14.21 10.48
N ALA A 200 0.14 -14.96 9.51
CA ALA A 200 -0.72 -14.47 8.45
C ALA A 200 -2.21 -14.47 8.83
N THR A 201 -2.61 -15.23 9.86
CA THR A 201 -4.00 -15.57 10.16
C THR A 201 -4.92 -14.34 10.29
N HIS A 202 -4.44 -13.30 10.96
CA HIS A 202 -5.21 -12.07 11.18
C HIS A 202 -4.56 -10.83 10.57
N PHE A 203 -3.64 -11.03 9.62
CA PHE A 203 -2.97 -9.90 8.99
C PHE A 203 -3.88 -9.26 7.93
N PRO A 204 -4.17 -7.95 8.01
CA PRO A 204 -5.09 -7.29 7.09
C PRO A 204 -4.58 -7.31 5.65
N ILE A 205 -5.43 -7.68 4.70
CA ILE A 205 -5.11 -7.64 3.27
C ILE A 205 -4.75 -6.21 2.84
N ALA A 206 -5.46 -5.22 3.37
CA ALA A 206 -5.21 -3.81 3.07
C ALA A 206 -3.77 -3.38 3.40
N ASP A 207 -3.22 -3.83 4.52
CA ASP A 207 -1.84 -3.53 4.93
C ASP A 207 -0.82 -4.23 4.02
N ALA A 208 -1.09 -5.46 3.60
CA ALA A 208 -0.24 -6.17 2.63
C ALA A 208 -0.23 -5.48 1.26
N VAL A 209 -1.41 -5.07 0.78
CA VAL A 209 -1.56 -4.33 -0.48
C VAL A 209 -0.92 -2.94 -0.37
N MET A 210 -1.06 -2.27 0.77
CA MET A 210 -0.40 -0.99 1.00
C MET A 210 1.12 -1.13 1.03
N ALA A 211 1.67 -2.15 1.71
CA ALA A 211 3.10 -2.44 1.70
C ALA A 211 3.63 -2.67 0.28
N SER A 212 2.87 -3.38 -0.55
CA SER A 212 3.17 -3.61 -1.96
C SER A 212 3.06 -2.36 -2.83
N SER A 213 2.27 -1.36 -2.39
CA SER A 213 1.98 -0.13 -3.13
C SER A 213 2.80 1.07 -2.66
N CYS A 214 3.62 0.90 -1.63
CA CYS A 214 4.49 1.96 -1.11
C CYS A 214 5.51 2.39 -2.15
N VAL A 215 5.41 3.66 -2.61
CA VAL A 215 6.41 4.27 -3.46
C VAL A 215 7.37 5.06 -2.58
N PRO A 216 8.70 4.89 -2.74
CA PRO A 216 9.68 5.67 -2.01
C PRO A 216 9.41 7.17 -2.13
N TYR A 217 9.55 7.90 -1.02
CA TYR A 217 9.29 9.34 -0.89
C TYR A 217 7.82 9.77 -1.07
N GLY A 218 6.92 8.89 -1.52
CA GLY A 218 5.49 9.18 -1.64
C GLY A 218 4.66 8.71 -0.45
N PHE A 219 5.10 7.65 0.20
CA PHE A 219 4.38 7.01 1.30
C PHE A 219 5.31 6.72 2.48
N THR A 220 4.73 6.68 3.68
CA THR A 220 5.44 6.20 4.86
C THR A 220 5.61 4.69 4.77
N PRO A 221 6.78 4.13 5.18
CA PRO A 221 6.96 2.69 5.21
C PRO A 221 5.89 1.99 6.06
N VAL A 222 5.34 0.91 5.56
CA VAL A 222 4.41 0.06 6.33
C VAL A 222 5.22 -0.78 7.30
N THR A 223 4.81 -0.81 8.56
CA THR A 223 5.46 -1.61 9.60
C THR A 223 4.57 -2.77 10.03
N ILE A 224 5.13 -3.97 10.11
CA ILE A 224 4.43 -5.13 10.67
C ILE A 224 4.51 -5.05 12.19
N GLY A 225 3.34 -4.99 12.84
CA GLY A 225 3.25 -4.94 14.30
C GLY A 225 3.85 -6.20 14.97
N GLU A 226 4.42 -6.04 16.16
CA GLU A 226 5.02 -7.14 16.91
C GLU A 226 4.04 -8.28 17.21
N LYS A 227 2.74 -7.98 17.30
CA LYS A 227 1.68 -8.98 17.50
C LYS A 227 1.62 -10.08 16.44
N PHE A 228 2.13 -9.82 15.24
CA PHE A 228 2.17 -10.79 14.15
C PHE A 228 3.47 -11.60 14.10
N ARG A 229 4.45 -11.31 14.94
CA ARG A 229 5.75 -11.97 14.91
C ARG A 229 5.67 -13.38 15.50
N LYS A 230 6.19 -14.37 14.78
CA LYS A 230 6.35 -15.74 15.26
C LYS A 230 7.74 -15.93 15.87
N GLY A 231 7.83 -15.98 17.21
CA GLY A 231 9.05 -16.29 17.96
C GLY A 231 9.99 -15.11 18.22
N LYS A 232 11.02 -15.35 19.07
CA LYS A 232 12.12 -14.42 19.33
C LYS A 232 13.19 -14.56 18.24
N LEU A 233 13.06 -13.86 17.16
CA LEU A 233 14.13 -13.72 16.18
C LEU A 233 14.95 -12.47 16.53
N SER A 234 16.15 -12.67 17.08
CA SER A 234 17.08 -11.61 17.48
C SER A 234 17.66 -10.81 16.30
N TYR A 235 17.36 -11.19 15.07
CA TYR A 235 17.91 -10.57 13.85
C TYR A 235 16.95 -9.71 13.04
N CYS A 236 15.64 -9.73 13.30
CA CYS A 236 14.70 -8.90 12.57
C CYS A 236 14.32 -7.65 13.37
N ARG A 237 15.15 -6.63 13.28
CA ARG A 237 14.83 -5.27 13.76
C ARG A 237 13.89 -4.53 12.80
N TYR A 238 13.08 -5.23 11.97
CA TYR A 238 12.52 -4.67 10.74
C TYR A 238 11.06 -5.01 10.51
N GLY A 239 10.30 -3.99 10.40
CA GLY A 239 8.94 -3.99 9.96
C GLY A 239 8.63 -2.79 9.09
N SER A 240 9.56 -2.33 8.26
CA SER A 240 9.30 -1.23 7.32
C SER A 240 9.45 -1.72 5.89
N PHE A 241 8.42 -1.53 5.07
CA PHE A 241 8.34 -1.98 3.68
C PHE A 241 8.09 -0.81 2.74
N ILE A 242 8.72 -0.86 1.59
CA ILE A 242 8.47 0.00 0.44
C ILE A 242 7.93 -0.86 -0.71
#